data_061d3e88a5c43d61c7dcdf39e447d272
#
_entry.id   061d3e88a5c43d61c7dcdf39e447d272
#
_cell.length_a   1.000
_cell.length_b   1.000
_cell.length_c   1.000
_cell.angle_alpha   90.00
_cell.angle_beta   90.00
_cell.angle_gamma   90.00
#
_symmetry.space_group_name_H-M   'P 1'
#
loop_
_entity.id
_entity.type
_entity.pdbx_description
1 polymer ?
#
loop_
_entity_poly.entity_id
_entity_poly.type
_entity_poly.pdbx_seq_one_letter_code
_entity_poly.pdbx_strand_id
1 'polypeptide(L)'
;MKKLQTLWMQEYPQAIHEGFIPDNLRVLVMAPHPDDFDAIGVTLRFLAENNNFLHVAVIRTGSGVDDSYLPDLALAGKADLREREQKNSAHFFGLPEHKLTFHSLAKDEQDHLLGNAENYHELMEIVADKAPDIIFLPHGNDTNNGHRVTCSLVRQVAARYSRPIVLFLNRDVKTIAMRTDLYTPFGQEMADWKAELLRFHDSQQQRNLVTRGHGFDERILLLNNQIARDLGLDALFAEAFELEFYNVSADAK
;
A
#
# COMPACT_ATOMS: atom_id res chain seq x y z
N MET A 1 12.55 -10.25 -16.98
CA MET A 1 13.60 -9.21 -17.08
C MET A 1 13.19 -8.06 -18.01
N LYS A 2 12.93 -8.29 -19.29
CA LYS A 2 12.58 -7.19 -20.23
C LYS A 2 11.38 -6.32 -19.80
N LYS A 3 10.39 -6.87 -19.11
CA LYS A 3 9.17 -6.16 -18.73
C LYS A 3 9.39 -4.98 -17.76
N LEU A 4 10.32 -5.08 -16.81
CA LEU A 4 10.57 -4.03 -15.80
C LEU A 4 11.76 -3.12 -16.19
N GLN A 5 12.45 -3.43 -17.29
CA GLN A 5 13.66 -2.73 -17.72
C GLN A 5 13.41 -1.24 -17.97
N THR A 6 12.22 -0.89 -18.44
CA THR A 6 11.83 0.50 -18.67
C THR A 6 11.81 1.34 -17.41
N LEU A 7 11.52 0.75 -16.23
CA LEU A 7 11.43 1.48 -14.97
C LEU A 7 12.79 1.98 -14.48
N TRP A 8 13.88 1.22 -14.60
CA TRP A 8 15.20 1.66 -14.08
C TRP A 8 16.07 2.41 -15.08
N MET A 9 15.58 2.63 -16.31
CA MET A 9 16.27 3.40 -17.33
C MET A 9 15.74 4.84 -17.48
N GLN A 10 14.85 5.27 -16.60
CA GLN A 10 14.20 6.59 -16.67
C GLN A 10 14.90 7.64 -15.79
N GLU A 11 14.72 8.90 -16.18
CA GLU A 11 14.99 10.03 -15.29
C GLU A 11 13.75 10.27 -14.41
N TYR A 12 13.94 10.46 -13.12
CA TYR A 12 12.85 10.67 -12.16
C TYR A 12 12.78 12.13 -11.67
N PRO A 13 11.61 12.64 -11.22
CA PRO A 13 10.31 11.94 -11.10
C PRO A 13 9.57 11.80 -12.43
N GLN A 14 8.78 10.72 -12.58
CA GLN A 14 7.96 10.44 -13.77
C GLN A 14 6.50 10.16 -13.40
N ALA A 15 5.58 10.62 -14.25
CA ALA A 15 4.17 10.26 -14.15
C ALA A 15 3.93 8.82 -14.61
N ILE A 16 3.14 8.07 -13.84
CA ILE A 16 2.56 6.82 -14.30
C ILE A 16 1.43 7.17 -15.27
N HIS A 17 1.56 6.74 -16.51
CA HIS A 17 0.59 6.95 -17.59
C HIS A 17 0.43 5.67 -18.41
N GLU A 18 -0.54 5.65 -19.33
CA GLU A 18 -0.79 4.53 -20.22
C GLU A 18 0.49 4.13 -20.99
N GLY A 19 0.80 2.84 -20.95
CA GLY A 19 1.99 2.26 -21.59
C GLY A 19 3.31 2.45 -20.83
N PHE A 20 3.33 3.21 -19.74
CA PHE A 20 4.54 3.38 -18.92
C PHE A 20 4.87 2.12 -18.11
N ILE A 21 3.89 1.56 -17.41
CA ILE A 21 4.04 0.28 -16.72
C ILE A 21 3.51 -0.82 -17.64
N PRO A 22 4.28 -1.88 -17.91
CA PRO A 22 3.84 -2.99 -18.75
C PRO A 22 2.58 -3.68 -18.23
N ASP A 23 1.86 -4.36 -19.10
CA ASP A 23 0.77 -5.26 -18.77
C ASP A 23 1.26 -6.64 -18.28
N ASN A 24 0.33 -7.46 -17.79
CA ASN A 24 0.56 -8.84 -17.36
C ASN A 24 1.66 -8.99 -16.30
N LEU A 25 1.84 -7.97 -15.44
CA LEU A 25 2.68 -8.05 -14.24
C LEU A 25 1.88 -8.64 -13.09
N ARG A 26 2.57 -9.36 -12.22
CA ARG A 26 2.05 -9.79 -10.92
C ARG A 26 2.37 -8.72 -9.89
N VAL A 27 1.34 -8.10 -9.39
CA VAL A 27 1.41 -7.00 -8.42
C VAL A 27 0.91 -7.50 -7.08
N LEU A 28 1.76 -7.45 -6.08
CA LEU A 28 1.43 -7.75 -4.69
C LEU A 28 1.37 -6.44 -3.89
N VAL A 29 0.25 -6.20 -3.23
CA VAL A 29 0.18 -5.15 -2.20
C VAL A 29 0.42 -5.82 -0.86
N MET A 30 1.52 -5.46 -0.20
CA MET A 30 1.85 -5.90 1.16
C MET A 30 1.35 -4.82 2.13
N ALA A 31 0.10 -4.96 2.55
CA ALA A 31 -0.59 -3.98 3.38
C ALA A 31 -0.34 -4.27 4.87
N PRO A 32 0.41 -3.44 5.61
CA PRO A 32 0.57 -3.57 7.06
C PRO A 32 -0.76 -3.60 7.81
N HIS A 33 -1.76 -2.85 7.35
CA HIS A 33 -3.09 -2.78 7.95
C HIS A 33 -4.19 -2.82 6.86
N PRO A 34 -5.43 -3.17 7.24
CA PRO A 34 -6.60 -2.85 6.42
C PRO A 34 -6.67 -1.34 6.22
N ASP A 35 -6.81 -0.86 5.01
CA ASP A 35 -6.80 0.53 4.52
C ASP A 35 -5.52 0.96 3.75
N ASP A 36 -4.38 0.32 3.95
CA ASP A 36 -3.14 0.68 3.24
C ASP A 36 -3.24 0.44 1.71
N PHE A 37 -4.03 -0.58 1.30
CA PHE A 37 -4.37 -0.81 -0.11
C PHE A 37 -5.16 0.36 -0.70
N ASP A 38 -6.16 0.84 0.02
CA ASP A 38 -7.10 1.87 -0.44
C ASP A 38 -6.41 3.24 -0.52
N ALA A 39 -5.39 3.46 0.32
CA ALA A 39 -4.61 4.71 0.32
C ALA A 39 -3.87 4.98 -1.01
N ILE A 40 -3.60 3.91 -1.79
CA ILE A 40 -2.98 3.98 -3.14
C ILE A 40 -3.92 3.46 -4.23
N GLY A 41 -5.22 3.50 -3.99
CA GLY A 41 -6.25 2.89 -4.82
C GLY A 41 -6.28 3.38 -6.25
N VAL A 42 -5.90 4.64 -6.52
CA VAL A 42 -5.90 5.19 -7.89
C VAL A 42 -4.83 4.52 -8.75
N THR A 43 -3.61 4.40 -8.24
CA THR A 43 -2.51 3.71 -8.94
C THR A 43 -2.84 2.24 -9.18
N LEU A 44 -3.41 1.57 -8.16
CA LEU A 44 -3.77 0.16 -8.28
C LEU A 44 -4.91 -0.06 -9.27
N ARG A 45 -5.91 0.83 -9.31
CA ARG A 45 -6.97 0.81 -10.32
C ARG A 45 -6.41 0.95 -11.72
N PHE A 46 -5.52 1.92 -11.93
CA PHE A 46 -4.82 2.09 -13.21
C PHE A 46 -4.08 0.82 -13.63
N LEU A 47 -3.36 0.16 -12.70
CA LEU A 47 -2.66 -1.08 -12.98
C LEU A 47 -3.61 -2.23 -13.31
N ALA A 48 -4.75 -2.35 -12.62
CA ALA A 48 -5.76 -3.35 -12.88
C ALA A 48 -6.41 -3.15 -14.27
N GLU A 49 -6.75 -1.92 -14.63
CA GLU A 49 -7.30 -1.55 -15.93
C GLU A 49 -6.28 -1.80 -17.06
N ASN A 50 -4.98 -1.71 -16.77
CA ASN A 50 -3.88 -2.08 -17.67
C ASN A 50 -3.52 -3.58 -17.60
N ASN A 51 -4.47 -4.45 -17.31
CA ASN A 51 -4.34 -5.91 -17.31
C ASN A 51 -3.23 -6.48 -16.40
N ASN A 52 -2.92 -5.85 -15.29
CA ASN A 52 -2.02 -6.40 -14.29
C ASN A 52 -2.78 -7.22 -13.23
N PHE A 53 -2.15 -8.26 -12.71
CA PHE A 53 -2.73 -9.20 -11.77
C PHE A 53 -2.49 -8.74 -10.33
N LEU A 54 -3.48 -8.08 -9.72
CA LEU A 54 -3.39 -7.62 -8.35
C LEU A 54 -3.64 -8.76 -7.35
N HIS A 55 -2.87 -8.77 -6.27
CA HIS A 55 -3.13 -9.52 -5.05
C HIS A 55 -2.84 -8.63 -3.85
N VAL A 56 -3.72 -8.66 -2.85
CA VAL A 56 -3.57 -7.88 -1.61
C VAL A 56 -3.37 -8.84 -0.44
N ALA A 57 -2.26 -8.71 0.27
CA ALA A 57 -1.95 -9.42 1.50
C ALA A 57 -1.96 -8.41 2.66
N VAL A 58 -3.01 -8.45 3.48
CA VAL A 58 -3.09 -7.67 4.72
C VAL A 58 -2.43 -8.48 5.82
N ILE A 59 -1.34 -7.96 6.37
CA ILE A 59 -0.48 -8.72 7.28
C ILE A 59 -0.85 -8.58 8.76
N ARG A 60 -1.74 -7.63 9.09
CA ARG A 60 -2.18 -7.39 10.45
C ARG A 60 -3.55 -6.70 10.49
N THR A 61 -4.52 -7.23 11.24
CA THR A 61 -5.91 -6.77 11.20
C THR A 61 -6.41 -6.11 12.48
N GLY A 62 -5.92 -6.49 13.65
CA GLY A 62 -6.54 -6.17 14.95
C GLY A 62 -6.33 -4.75 15.52
N SER A 63 -5.53 -3.89 14.88
CA SER A 63 -5.18 -2.58 15.45
C SER A 63 -5.94 -1.40 14.84
N GLY A 64 -6.07 -0.33 15.60
CA GLY A 64 -6.52 0.96 15.10
C GLY A 64 -8.02 1.24 15.21
N VAL A 65 -8.81 0.37 15.84
CA VAL A 65 -10.17 0.68 16.25
C VAL A 65 -10.12 1.39 17.59
N ASP A 66 -10.65 2.62 17.64
CA ASP A 66 -10.66 3.44 18.84
C ASP A 66 -11.73 2.96 19.82
N ASP A 67 -11.39 2.87 21.12
CA ASP A 67 -12.32 2.45 22.15
C ASP A 67 -13.47 3.46 22.36
N SER A 68 -13.28 4.73 21.99
CA SER A 68 -14.37 5.71 22.02
C SER A 68 -15.44 5.45 20.95
N TYR A 69 -15.08 4.77 19.86
CA TYR A 69 -16.02 4.36 18.82
C TYR A 69 -16.79 3.08 19.19
N LEU A 70 -16.09 2.08 19.72
CA LEU A 70 -16.66 0.79 20.12
C LEU A 70 -16.02 0.33 21.45
N PRO A 71 -16.44 0.88 22.60
CA PRO A 71 -15.73 0.75 23.88
C PRO A 71 -15.67 -0.70 24.39
N ASP A 72 -16.64 -1.53 24.07
CA ASP A 72 -16.74 -2.90 24.60
C ASP A 72 -16.28 -3.96 23.60
N LEU A 73 -15.72 -3.56 22.45
CA LEU A 73 -15.31 -4.51 21.42
C LEU A 73 -13.96 -5.14 21.76
N ALA A 74 -13.96 -6.45 22.03
CA ALA A 74 -12.74 -7.22 22.24
C ALA A 74 -11.81 -7.16 21.01
N LEU A 75 -10.51 -7.40 21.22
CA LEU A 75 -9.50 -7.32 20.16
C LEU A 75 -9.84 -8.18 18.92
N ALA A 76 -10.36 -9.39 19.14
CA ALA A 76 -10.83 -10.25 18.04
C ALA A 76 -11.96 -9.59 17.24
N GLY A 77 -12.95 -9.00 17.91
CA GLY A 77 -14.02 -8.27 17.24
C GLY A 77 -13.54 -7.03 16.48
N LYS A 78 -12.47 -6.37 16.94
CA LYS A 78 -11.81 -5.27 16.22
C LYS A 78 -11.16 -5.78 14.94
N ALA A 79 -10.52 -6.96 14.99
CA ALA A 79 -9.94 -7.60 13.80
C ALA A 79 -11.03 -7.96 12.78
N ASP A 80 -12.10 -8.62 13.21
CA ASP A 80 -13.24 -9.00 12.36
C ASP A 80 -13.91 -7.77 11.71
N LEU A 81 -14.04 -6.67 12.45
CA LEU A 81 -14.56 -5.41 11.92
C LEU A 81 -13.67 -4.89 10.78
N ARG A 82 -12.37 -4.78 11.05
CA ARG A 82 -11.39 -4.25 10.07
C ARG A 82 -11.29 -5.13 8.83
N GLU A 83 -11.33 -6.46 8.98
CA GLU A 83 -11.37 -7.38 7.84
C GLU A 83 -12.63 -7.23 7.00
N ARG A 84 -13.78 -7.05 7.64
CA ARG A 84 -15.05 -6.81 6.95
C ARG A 84 -15.05 -5.48 6.19
N GLU A 85 -14.52 -4.41 6.79
CA GLU A 85 -14.33 -3.12 6.14
C GLU A 85 -13.46 -3.28 4.88
N GLN A 86 -12.32 -3.97 4.98
CA GLN A 86 -11.42 -4.20 3.85
C GLN A 86 -12.05 -5.11 2.77
N LYS A 87 -12.84 -6.12 3.13
CA LYS A 87 -13.57 -6.94 2.15
C LYS A 87 -14.57 -6.10 1.37
N ASN A 88 -15.27 -5.18 2.04
CA ASN A 88 -16.25 -4.29 1.42
C ASN A 88 -15.56 -3.29 0.47
N SER A 89 -14.45 -2.66 0.88
CA SER A 89 -13.70 -1.75 0.02
C SER A 89 -13.09 -2.47 -1.19
N ALA A 90 -12.52 -3.66 -0.99
CA ALA A 90 -12.00 -4.49 -2.06
C ALA A 90 -13.08 -4.92 -3.06
N HIS A 91 -14.30 -5.21 -2.59
CA HIS A 91 -15.44 -5.49 -3.45
C HIS A 91 -15.84 -4.25 -4.28
N PHE A 92 -15.92 -3.07 -3.65
CA PHE A 92 -16.18 -1.81 -4.35
C PHE A 92 -15.09 -1.50 -5.40
N PHE A 93 -13.83 -1.77 -5.07
CA PHE A 93 -12.71 -1.64 -6.01
C PHE A 93 -12.85 -2.59 -7.21
N GLY A 94 -13.56 -3.71 -7.08
CA GLY A 94 -13.66 -4.78 -8.07
C GLY A 94 -12.58 -5.85 -7.94
N LEU A 95 -11.90 -5.94 -6.79
CA LEU A 95 -10.91 -6.99 -6.52
C LEU A 95 -11.63 -8.31 -6.22
N PRO A 96 -11.34 -9.42 -6.96
CA PRO A 96 -11.91 -10.72 -6.65
C PRO A 96 -11.54 -11.20 -5.24
N GLU A 97 -12.49 -11.80 -4.50
CA GLU A 97 -12.31 -12.19 -3.11
C GLU A 97 -11.06 -13.06 -2.87
N HIS A 98 -10.77 -14.01 -3.77
CA HIS A 98 -9.58 -14.88 -3.67
C HIS A 98 -8.24 -14.14 -3.90
N LYS A 99 -8.28 -12.86 -4.24
CA LYS A 99 -7.11 -11.98 -4.39
C LYS A 99 -6.83 -11.13 -3.15
N LEU A 100 -7.68 -11.23 -2.13
CA LEU A 100 -7.49 -10.61 -0.83
C LEU A 100 -7.22 -11.69 0.21
N THR A 101 -6.09 -11.60 0.92
CA THR A 101 -5.72 -12.51 2.00
C THR A 101 -5.40 -11.74 3.27
N PHE A 102 -5.74 -12.33 4.41
CA PHE A 102 -5.44 -11.79 5.73
C PHE A 102 -4.48 -12.72 6.44
N HIS A 103 -3.49 -12.13 7.09
CA HIS A 103 -2.43 -12.80 7.83
C HIS A 103 -2.39 -12.26 9.26
N SER A 104 -1.75 -13.00 10.17
CA SER A 104 -1.61 -12.63 11.58
C SER A 104 -0.16 -12.77 12.00
N LEU A 105 0.70 -11.85 11.55
CA LEU A 105 2.11 -11.85 11.90
C LEU A 105 2.31 -11.63 13.41
N ALA A 106 3.37 -12.23 13.95
CA ALA A 106 3.71 -12.16 15.38
C ALA A 106 3.94 -10.72 15.84
N LYS A 107 3.40 -10.42 17.05
CA LYS A 107 3.38 -9.09 17.68
C LYS A 107 3.87 -9.20 19.11
N ASP A 108 4.30 -8.06 19.67
CA ASP A 108 4.56 -7.94 21.11
C ASP A 108 3.27 -7.71 21.92
N GLU A 109 3.42 -7.61 23.24
CA GLU A 109 2.31 -7.35 24.17
C GLU A 109 1.65 -5.98 23.96
N GLN A 110 2.34 -5.04 23.32
CA GLN A 110 1.85 -3.70 22.97
C GLN A 110 1.23 -3.65 21.57
N ASP A 111 1.00 -4.81 20.95
CA ASP A 111 0.46 -4.94 19.59
C ASP A 111 1.38 -4.36 18.50
N HIS A 112 2.69 -4.25 18.74
CA HIS A 112 3.65 -3.86 17.72
C HIS A 112 4.11 -5.07 16.92
N LEU A 113 4.18 -4.92 15.60
CA LEU A 113 4.72 -5.94 14.72
C LEU A 113 6.19 -6.22 15.04
N LEU A 114 6.55 -7.50 15.14
CA LEU A 114 7.92 -7.93 15.43
C LEU A 114 8.75 -8.10 14.15
N GLY A 115 9.97 -7.57 14.15
CA GLY A 115 10.96 -7.78 13.09
C GLY A 115 11.77 -9.07 13.32
N ASN A 116 11.10 -10.22 13.51
CA ASN A 116 11.71 -11.50 13.87
C ASN A 116 11.78 -12.48 12.70
N ALA A 117 12.43 -13.64 12.93
CA ALA A 117 12.61 -14.68 11.91
C ALA A 117 11.29 -15.32 11.49
N GLU A 118 10.32 -15.47 12.39
CA GLU A 118 9.00 -16.04 12.11
C GLU A 118 8.26 -15.18 11.08
N ASN A 119 8.11 -13.89 11.34
CA ASN A 119 7.48 -12.95 10.43
C ASN A 119 8.23 -12.83 9.09
N TYR A 120 9.57 -12.91 9.13
CA TYR A 120 10.37 -12.94 7.90
C TYR A 120 10.03 -14.17 7.05
N HIS A 121 9.92 -15.35 7.65
CA HIS A 121 9.60 -16.58 6.93
C HIS A 121 8.18 -16.55 6.35
N GLU A 122 7.20 -16.05 7.10
CA GLU A 122 5.83 -15.92 6.60
C GLU A 122 5.76 -14.96 5.40
N LEU A 123 6.41 -13.80 5.47
CA LEU A 123 6.49 -12.89 4.32
C LEU A 123 7.21 -13.51 3.12
N MET A 124 8.24 -14.31 3.37
CA MET A 124 8.93 -15.05 2.30
C MET A 124 8.01 -16.07 1.61
N GLU A 125 7.16 -16.76 2.37
CA GLU A 125 6.17 -17.70 1.83
C GLU A 125 5.11 -16.99 1.00
N ILE A 126 4.59 -15.84 1.48
CA ILE A 126 3.65 -15.00 0.72
C ILE A 126 4.29 -14.57 -0.62
N VAL A 127 5.50 -14.06 -0.59
CA VAL A 127 6.21 -13.60 -1.81
C VAL A 127 6.50 -14.77 -2.75
N ALA A 128 6.89 -15.93 -2.22
CA ALA A 128 7.14 -17.13 -3.03
C ALA A 128 5.86 -17.64 -3.72
N ASP A 129 4.73 -17.69 -3.01
CA ASP A 129 3.44 -18.14 -3.52
C ASP A 129 2.91 -17.19 -4.61
N LYS A 130 2.92 -15.88 -4.36
CA LYS A 130 2.41 -14.88 -5.30
C LYS A 130 3.39 -14.59 -6.44
N ALA A 131 4.68 -14.87 -6.22
CA ALA A 131 5.76 -14.67 -7.18
C ALA A 131 5.71 -13.32 -7.91
N PRO A 132 5.63 -12.18 -7.19
CA PRO A 132 5.35 -10.87 -7.74
C PRO A 132 6.52 -10.34 -8.60
N ASP A 133 6.18 -9.47 -9.54
CA ASP A 133 7.11 -8.63 -10.28
C ASP A 133 7.26 -7.27 -9.58
N ILE A 134 6.17 -6.80 -8.93
CA ILE A 134 6.12 -5.54 -8.17
C ILE A 134 5.50 -5.81 -6.80
N ILE A 135 6.05 -5.21 -5.74
CA ILE A 135 5.42 -5.14 -4.41
C ILE A 135 5.17 -3.67 -4.06
N PHE A 136 3.92 -3.33 -3.76
CA PHE A 136 3.53 -2.06 -3.13
C PHE A 136 3.48 -2.22 -1.61
N LEU A 137 4.02 -1.23 -0.89
CA LEU A 137 3.97 -1.16 0.57
C LEU A 137 4.29 0.27 1.05
N PRO A 138 3.87 0.66 2.28
CA PRO A 138 4.24 1.95 2.84
C PRO A 138 5.75 2.13 3.01
N HIS A 139 6.23 3.38 2.86
CA HIS A 139 7.64 3.70 3.00
C HIS A 139 8.16 3.48 4.44
N GLY A 140 9.38 2.96 4.58
CA GLY A 140 9.94 2.60 5.89
C GLY A 140 10.40 3.78 6.76
N ASN A 141 10.59 4.98 6.20
CA ASN A 141 10.85 6.19 6.98
C ASN A 141 9.51 6.82 7.42
N ASP A 142 8.88 6.20 8.40
CA ASP A 142 7.51 6.45 8.83
C ASP A 142 7.42 6.46 10.36
N THR A 143 6.45 7.16 10.92
CA THR A 143 6.18 7.15 12.37
C THR A 143 5.43 5.89 12.83
N ASN A 144 4.77 5.15 11.92
CA ASN A 144 4.06 3.92 12.20
C ASN A 144 5.02 2.73 12.31
N ASN A 145 4.99 2.01 13.44
CA ASN A 145 5.81 0.81 13.64
C ASN A 145 5.52 -0.28 12.59
N GLY A 146 4.24 -0.56 12.31
CA GLY A 146 3.84 -1.57 11.31
C GLY A 146 4.45 -1.29 9.93
N HIS A 147 4.41 -0.02 9.46
CA HIS A 147 5.02 0.40 8.19
C HIS A 147 6.54 0.17 8.20
N ARG A 148 7.25 0.63 9.26
CA ARG A 148 8.70 0.48 9.37
C ARG A 148 9.14 -0.98 9.35
N VAL A 149 8.51 -1.81 10.18
CA VAL A 149 8.88 -3.22 10.32
C VAL A 149 8.54 -4.01 9.06
N THR A 150 7.35 -3.80 8.48
CA THR A 150 6.98 -4.42 7.19
C THR A 150 7.97 -4.06 6.10
N CYS A 151 8.29 -2.78 5.94
CA CYS A 151 9.23 -2.34 4.92
C CYS A 151 10.63 -2.97 5.13
N SER A 152 11.11 -3.03 6.37
CA SER A 152 12.39 -3.68 6.70
C SER A 152 12.41 -5.16 6.36
N LEU A 153 11.36 -5.90 6.71
CA LEU A 153 11.26 -7.34 6.43
C LEU A 153 11.10 -7.61 4.92
N VAL A 154 10.27 -6.86 4.23
CA VAL A 154 10.07 -7.01 2.77
C VAL A 154 11.35 -6.71 1.99
N ARG A 155 12.14 -5.70 2.39
CA ARG A 155 13.47 -5.44 1.82
C ARG A 155 14.41 -6.65 1.99
N GLN A 156 14.41 -7.31 3.15
CA GLN A 156 15.21 -8.51 3.40
C GLN A 156 14.75 -9.70 2.53
N VAL A 157 13.43 -9.86 2.37
CA VAL A 157 12.85 -10.87 1.48
C VAL A 157 13.23 -10.57 0.03
N ALA A 158 13.04 -9.34 -0.44
CA ALA A 158 13.35 -8.93 -1.81
C ALA A 158 14.84 -9.13 -2.15
N ALA A 159 15.75 -8.83 -1.21
CA ALA A 159 17.19 -9.02 -1.40
C ALA A 159 17.58 -10.49 -1.60
N ARG A 160 16.80 -11.45 -1.08
CA ARG A 160 17.04 -12.89 -1.19
C ARG A 160 16.13 -13.59 -2.19
N TYR A 161 15.19 -12.86 -2.78
CA TYR A 161 14.30 -13.40 -3.79
C TYR A 161 15.08 -13.73 -5.05
N SER A 162 14.79 -14.89 -5.68
CA SER A 162 15.59 -15.40 -6.81
C SER A 162 15.29 -14.72 -8.16
N ARG A 163 14.32 -13.82 -8.21
CA ARG A 163 13.88 -13.14 -9.43
C ARG A 163 14.00 -11.63 -9.28
N PRO A 164 14.13 -10.89 -10.39
CA PRO A 164 14.02 -9.43 -10.36
C PRO A 164 12.68 -9.00 -9.77
N ILE A 165 12.72 -8.02 -8.87
CA ILE A 165 11.53 -7.47 -8.23
C ILE A 165 11.73 -5.97 -7.98
N VAL A 166 10.65 -5.21 -8.08
CA VAL A 166 10.64 -3.77 -7.77
C VAL A 166 9.71 -3.53 -6.58
N LEU A 167 10.21 -2.83 -5.57
CA LEU A 167 9.39 -2.31 -4.49
C LEU A 167 8.93 -0.90 -4.85
N PHE A 168 7.63 -0.65 -4.71
CA PHE A 168 6.98 0.65 -4.80
C PHE A 168 6.64 1.08 -3.38
N LEU A 169 7.47 1.94 -2.81
CA LEU A 169 7.30 2.45 -1.45
C LEU A 169 6.41 3.68 -1.49
N ASN A 170 5.16 3.56 -1.08
CA ASN A 170 4.20 4.65 -1.19
C ASN A 170 4.34 5.69 -0.06
N ARG A 171 4.10 6.95 -0.39
CA ARG A 171 3.98 8.03 0.59
C ARG A 171 2.65 7.91 1.33
N ASP A 172 2.74 7.70 2.64
CA ASP A 172 1.63 7.73 3.59
C ASP A 172 1.61 9.04 4.38
N VAL A 173 0.50 9.34 5.04
CA VAL A 173 0.35 10.54 5.90
C VAL A 173 1.29 10.58 7.10
N LYS A 174 1.93 9.46 7.43
CA LYS A 174 2.90 9.31 8.53
C LYS A 174 4.34 9.20 8.02
N THR A 175 4.55 9.18 6.71
CA THR A 175 5.88 9.17 6.10
C THR A 175 6.59 10.48 6.44
N ILE A 176 7.79 10.38 7.03
CA ILE A 176 8.58 11.53 7.48
C ILE A 176 9.24 12.21 6.27
N ALA A 177 9.93 11.43 5.44
CA ALA A 177 10.56 11.89 4.22
C ALA A 177 10.80 10.70 3.28
N MET A 178 10.65 10.92 1.99
CA MET A 178 10.99 9.98 0.93
C MET A 178 11.32 10.73 -0.37
N ARG A 179 12.06 10.09 -1.26
CA ARG A 179 12.24 10.52 -2.64
C ARG A 179 10.96 10.20 -3.42
N THR A 180 10.63 11.01 -4.40
CA THR A 180 9.57 10.67 -5.35
C THR A 180 10.22 10.28 -6.68
N ASP A 181 10.07 9.01 -7.05
CA ASP A 181 10.51 8.51 -8.34
C ASP A 181 9.34 8.44 -9.33
N LEU A 182 8.21 7.87 -8.90
CA LEU A 182 7.00 7.80 -9.70
C LEU A 182 5.83 8.46 -8.98
N TYR A 183 4.88 8.97 -9.75
CA TYR A 183 3.62 9.50 -9.24
C TYR A 183 2.46 9.22 -10.21
N THR A 184 1.27 9.06 -9.66
CA THR A 184 0.03 8.94 -10.42
C THR A 184 -0.79 10.20 -10.22
N PRO A 185 -0.86 11.11 -11.21
CA PRO A 185 -1.69 12.32 -11.11
C PRO A 185 -3.15 12.00 -11.36
N PHE A 186 -4.07 12.68 -10.65
CA PHE A 186 -5.51 12.50 -10.87
C PHE A 186 -6.32 13.76 -10.55
N GLY A 187 -7.51 13.83 -11.15
CA GLY A 187 -8.46 14.94 -11.00
C GLY A 187 -9.57 14.64 -9.97
N GLN A 188 -10.56 15.52 -9.92
CA GLN A 188 -11.63 15.49 -8.92
C GLN A 188 -12.49 14.22 -9.00
N GLU A 189 -12.87 13.78 -10.20
CA GLU A 189 -13.69 12.57 -10.39
C GLU A 189 -13.05 11.33 -9.73
N MET A 190 -11.75 11.15 -9.94
CA MET A 190 -11.01 10.04 -9.34
C MET A 190 -10.80 10.23 -7.83
N ALA A 191 -10.70 11.48 -7.37
CA ALA A 191 -10.64 11.79 -5.93
C ALA A 191 -11.97 11.44 -5.24
N ASP A 192 -13.12 11.72 -5.88
CA ASP A 192 -14.44 11.38 -5.37
C ASP A 192 -14.62 9.85 -5.27
N TRP A 193 -14.22 9.10 -6.31
CA TRP A 193 -14.19 7.64 -6.29
C TRP A 193 -13.28 7.11 -5.17
N LYS A 194 -12.09 7.66 -5.01
CA LYS A 194 -11.15 7.27 -3.94
C LYS A 194 -11.70 7.59 -2.55
N ALA A 195 -12.37 8.72 -2.39
CA ALA A 195 -13.04 9.06 -1.13
C ALA A 195 -14.10 8.02 -0.76
N GLU A 196 -14.90 7.59 -1.73
CA GLU A 196 -15.90 6.54 -1.52
C GLU A 196 -15.23 5.21 -1.11
N LEU A 197 -14.16 4.80 -1.80
CA LEU A 197 -13.36 3.62 -1.46
C LEU A 197 -12.85 3.67 -0.01
N LEU A 198 -12.28 4.81 0.42
CA LEU A 198 -11.75 4.99 1.77
C LEU A 198 -12.82 5.01 2.87
N ARG A 199 -14.05 5.42 2.55
CA ARG A 199 -15.19 5.48 3.50
C ARG A 199 -15.70 4.10 3.91
N PHE A 200 -15.37 3.02 3.20
CA PHE A 200 -15.65 1.67 3.67
C PHE A 200 -14.93 1.32 4.98
N HIS A 201 -13.86 2.06 5.33
CA HIS A 201 -13.16 1.95 6.60
C HIS A 201 -13.78 2.86 7.67
N ASP A 202 -15.05 2.59 8.04
CA ASP A 202 -15.82 3.42 8.97
C ASP A 202 -15.14 3.58 10.33
N SER A 203 -14.50 2.53 10.86
CA SER A 203 -13.71 2.60 12.08
C SER A 203 -12.60 3.66 12.01
N GLN A 204 -11.99 3.84 10.84
CA GLN A 204 -10.96 4.85 10.61
C GLN A 204 -11.57 6.23 10.34
N GLN A 205 -12.73 6.30 9.68
CA GLN A 205 -13.48 7.54 9.51
C GLN A 205 -13.80 8.13 10.88
N GLN A 206 -14.45 7.37 11.75
CA GLN A 206 -14.85 7.83 13.09
C GLN A 206 -13.64 8.23 13.94
N ARG A 207 -12.59 7.41 13.95
CA ARG A 207 -11.35 7.72 14.66
C ARG A 207 -10.75 9.06 14.20
N ASN A 208 -10.68 9.31 12.89
CA ASN A 208 -10.12 10.55 12.36
C ASN A 208 -11.02 11.74 12.65
N LEU A 209 -12.34 11.61 12.54
CA LEU A 209 -13.29 12.67 12.91
C LEU A 209 -13.13 13.08 14.38
N VAL A 210 -13.07 12.13 15.30
CA VAL A 210 -12.92 12.39 16.75
C VAL A 210 -11.55 12.99 17.08
N THR A 211 -10.46 12.45 16.49
CA THR A 211 -9.10 12.84 16.91
C THR A 211 -8.51 13.99 16.11
N ARG A 212 -9.08 14.34 14.93
CA ARG A 212 -8.50 15.31 13.99
C ARG A 212 -9.52 16.31 13.41
N GLY A 213 -10.82 16.08 13.61
CA GLY A 213 -11.88 16.94 13.09
C GLY A 213 -12.16 16.79 11.58
N HIS A 214 -11.58 15.80 10.91
CA HIS A 214 -11.83 15.45 9.51
C HIS A 214 -11.80 13.95 9.30
N GLY A 215 -12.44 13.45 8.22
CA GLY A 215 -12.52 12.03 7.89
C GLY A 215 -11.19 11.41 7.47
N PHE A 216 -11.16 10.09 7.40
CA PHE A 216 -9.98 9.35 6.90
C PHE A 216 -9.75 9.62 5.41
N ASP A 217 -10.83 9.65 4.62
CA ASP A 217 -10.82 10.01 3.20
C ASP A 217 -10.25 11.41 2.96
N GLU A 218 -10.72 12.41 3.71
CA GLU A 218 -10.21 13.78 3.63
C GLU A 218 -8.71 13.83 3.96
N ARG A 219 -8.28 13.10 4.98
CA ARG A 219 -6.88 13.05 5.38
C ARG A 219 -5.97 12.52 4.27
N ILE A 220 -6.37 11.44 3.59
CA ILE A 220 -5.60 10.86 2.48
C ILE A 220 -5.61 11.81 1.27
N LEU A 221 -6.76 12.40 0.93
CA LEU A 221 -6.85 13.36 -0.18
C LEU A 221 -6.08 14.65 0.08
N LEU A 222 -6.01 15.13 1.32
CA LEU A 222 -5.14 16.27 1.69
C LEU A 222 -3.67 15.95 1.42
N LEU A 223 -3.20 14.74 1.76
CA LEU A 223 -1.85 14.30 1.40
C LEU A 223 -1.67 14.25 -0.12
N ASN A 224 -2.61 13.65 -0.86
CA ASN A 224 -2.51 13.56 -2.31
C ASN A 224 -2.49 14.96 -2.98
N ASN A 225 -3.25 15.92 -2.46
CA ASN A 225 -3.20 17.30 -2.92
C ASN A 225 -1.84 17.96 -2.59
N GLN A 226 -1.29 17.71 -1.39
CA GLN A 226 0.04 18.21 -1.03
C GLN A 226 1.12 17.64 -1.94
N ILE A 227 1.07 16.34 -2.28
CA ILE A 227 2.00 15.70 -3.23
C ILE A 227 1.94 16.39 -4.59
N ALA A 228 0.76 16.63 -5.14
CA ALA A 228 0.60 17.31 -6.43
C ALA A 228 1.21 18.71 -6.41
N ARG A 229 1.01 19.47 -5.33
CA ARG A 229 1.61 20.81 -5.14
C ARG A 229 3.14 20.75 -5.02
N ASP A 230 3.66 19.82 -4.20
CA ASP A 230 5.11 19.65 -3.99
C ASP A 230 5.84 19.33 -5.32
N LEU A 231 5.17 18.62 -6.22
CA LEU A 231 5.68 18.27 -7.56
C LEU A 231 5.38 19.33 -8.62
N GLY A 232 4.62 20.39 -8.30
CA GLY A 232 4.25 21.45 -9.25
C GLY A 232 3.35 20.97 -10.38
N LEU A 233 2.46 20.02 -10.12
CA LEU A 233 1.59 19.43 -11.14
C LEU A 233 0.36 20.30 -11.41
N ASP A 234 -0.14 20.29 -12.65
CA ASP A 234 -1.44 20.85 -13.02
C ASP A 234 -2.62 20.01 -12.47
N ALA A 235 -2.37 18.72 -12.14
CA ALA A 235 -3.35 17.85 -11.52
C ALA A 235 -3.64 18.27 -10.06
N LEU A 236 -4.89 18.07 -9.60
CA LEU A 236 -5.30 18.44 -8.25
C LEU A 236 -4.70 17.54 -7.17
N PHE A 237 -4.44 16.28 -7.50
CA PHE A 237 -3.99 15.24 -6.57
C PHE A 237 -2.93 14.35 -7.23
N ALA A 238 -2.10 13.71 -6.40
CA ALA A 238 -1.20 12.66 -6.86
C ALA A 238 -0.92 11.62 -5.75
N GLU A 239 -0.76 10.36 -6.13
CA GLU A 239 -0.09 9.34 -5.31
C GLU A 239 1.39 9.31 -5.69
N ALA A 240 2.29 9.08 -4.73
CA ALA A 240 3.74 9.14 -4.96
C ALA A 240 4.46 7.91 -4.40
N PHE A 241 5.50 7.48 -5.12
CA PHE A 241 6.26 6.27 -4.84
C PHE A 241 7.76 6.51 -4.97
N GLU A 242 8.51 5.93 -4.06
CA GLU A 242 9.95 5.69 -4.19
C GLU A 242 10.18 4.27 -4.69
N LEU A 243 11.13 4.06 -5.60
CA LEU A 243 11.43 2.75 -6.19
C LEU A 243 12.70 2.16 -5.60
N GLU A 244 12.64 0.87 -5.29
CA GLU A 244 13.82 0.05 -4.99
C GLU A 244 13.86 -1.18 -5.88
N PHE A 245 15.01 -1.42 -6.49
CA PHE A 245 15.21 -2.52 -7.44
C PHE A 245 16.08 -3.61 -6.83
N TYR A 246 15.61 -4.85 -6.89
CA TYR A 246 16.32 -6.00 -6.36
C TYR A 246 16.55 -7.06 -7.45
N ASN A 247 17.73 -7.69 -7.41
CA ASN A 247 18.11 -8.82 -8.28
C ASN A 247 18.00 -8.51 -9.79
N VAL A 248 18.17 -7.24 -10.15
CA VAL A 248 18.33 -6.80 -11.55
C VAL A 248 19.77 -7.04 -11.97
N SER A 249 20.00 -7.80 -13.06
CA SER A 249 21.35 -8.06 -13.55
C SER A 249 22.01 -6.78 -14.07
N ALA A 250 23.30 -6.60 -13.80
CA ALA A 250 24.08 -5.45 -14.28
C ALA A 250 24.23 -5.40 -15.81
N ASP A 251 23.94 -6.51 -16.51
CA ASP A 251 23.99 -6.60 -17.98
C ASP A 251 22.79 -5.93 -18.67
N ALA A 252 21.95 -5.22 -17.93
CA ALA A 252 20.83 -4.43 -18.42
C ALA A 252 21.15 -2.91 -18.53
N LYS A 253 22.45 -2.54 -18.38
CA LYS A 253 22.93 -1.16 -18.59
C LYS A 253 23.34 -0.91 -20.02
#